data_d16998e25f87b15021b33302b249cb6f
#
_entry.id   d16998e25f87b15021b33302b249cb6f
#
_cell.length_a   1.000
_cell.length_b   1.000
_cell.length_c   1.000
_cell.angle_alpha   90.00
_cell.angle_beta   90.00
_cell.angle_gamma   90.00
#
_symmetry.space_group_name_H-M   'P 1'
#
loop_
_entity.id
_entity.type
_entity.pdbx_description
1 polymer ?
#
loop_
_entity_poly.entity_id
_entity_poly.type
_entity_poly.pdbx_seq_one_letter_code
_entity_poly.pdbx_strand_id
1 'polypeptide(L)'
;IHENTILQEIIEKLQTDTVKDEKAAVIQESPTVSMIFHGLSYMDNLCMSLSRRIGNIWKNSSIRGSIRREYESLLGEEVFDMKVEDLSERQKYQLIYSRVMLQNPQIVYCIKPFKGADLAHRIHIWKLLEMLLDRGITVVDISLNLSDSLSLADRLLMIEHDGTVREIPKENFAFVPRNVPWRTFYRGSKNEVTGRY
;
A
#
# COMPACT_ATOMS: atom_id res chain seq x y z
N ILE A 1 -15.80 -19.96 -7.34
CA ILE A 1 -14.84 -20.79 -6.56
C ILE A 1 -13.47 -20.79 -7.25
N HIS A 2 -13.41 -20.95 -8.59
CA HIS A 2 -12.15 -20.99 -9.35
C HIS A 2 -11.36 -19.68 -9.36
N GLU A 3 -12.01 -18.51 -9.43
CA GLU A 3 -11.34 -17.20 -9.44
C GLU A 3 -10.51 -16.95 -8.18
N ASN A 4 -11.02 -17.38 -7.03
CA ASN A 4 -10.28 -17.27 -5.76
C ASN A 4 -9.04 -18.17 -5.74
N THR A 5 -9.04 -19.30 -6.43
CA THR A 5 -7.92 -20.25 -6.45
C THR A 5 -6.75 -19.68 -7.25
N ILE A 6 -6.98 -19.17 -8.46
CA ILE A 6 -5.94 -18.56 -9.31
C ILE A 6 -5.31 -17.36 -8.61
N LEU A 7 -6.14 -16.49 -8.03
CA LEU A 7 -5.65 -15.33 -7.29
C LEU A 7 -4.79 -15.76 -6.10
N GLN A 8 -5.19 -16.81 -5.38
CA GLN A 8 -4.45 -17.33 -4.24
C GLN A 8 -3.08 -17.88 -4.66
N GLU A 9 -3.02 -18.66 -5.74
CA GLU A 9 -1.76 -19.18 -6.31
C GLU A 9 -0.80 -18.05 -6.73
N ILE A 10 -1.33 -17.00 -7.35
CA ILE A 10 -0.54 -15.81 -7.72
C ILE A 10 0.04 -15.14 -6.47
N ILE A 11 -0.79 -14.94 -5.44
CA ILE A 11 -0.38 -14.31 -4.18
C ILE A 11 0.72 -15.13 -3.49
N GLU A 12 0.55 -16.45 -3.37
CA GLU A 12 1.54 -17.35 -2.75
C GLU A 12 2.87 -17.33 -3.49
N LYS A 13 2.83 -17.35 -4.82
CA LYS A 13 4.02 -17.26 -5.65
C LYS A 13 4.72 -15.92 -5.48
N LEU A 14 3.99 -14.82 -5.53
CA LEU A 14 4.54 -13.48 -5.32
C LEU A 14 5.18 -13.33 -3.94
N GLN A 15 4.54 -13.82 -2.89
CA GLN A 15 5.10 -13.79 -1.54
C GLN A 15 6.40 -14.59 -1.44
N THR A 16 6.49 -15.73 -2.12
CA THR A 16 7.68 -16.57 -2.12
C THR A 16 8.83 -15.92 -2.90
N ASP A 17 8.54 -15.37 -4.06
CA ASP A 17 9.54 -14.79 -4.96
C ASP A 17 10.08 -13.45 -4.42
N THR A 18 9.22 -12.61 -3.83
CA THR A 18 9.63 -11.29 -3.30
C THR A 18 10.47 -11.38 -2.03
N VAL A 19 10.41 -12.47 -1.26
CA VAL A 19 11.29 -12.66 -0.09
C VAL A 19 12.78 -12.67 -0.50
N LYS A 20 13.09 -13.04 -1.73
CA LYS A 20 14.45 -13.14 -2.26
C LYS A 20 14.89 -11.90 -3.04
N ASP A 21 13.95 -11.05 -3.44
CA ASP A 21 14.22 -9.86 -4.26
C ASP A 21 14.13 -8.58 -3.41
N GLU A 22 15.29 -7.97 -3.13
CA GLU A 22 15.34 -6.69 -2.39
C GLU A 22 14.71 -5.51 -3.15
N LYS A 23 14.46 -5.67 -4.46
CA LYS A 23 13.85 -4.63 -5.32
C LYS A 23 12.34 -4.68 -5.30
N ALA A 24 11.75 -5.71 -4.70
CA ALA A 24 10.32 -5.88 -4.60
C ALA A 24 9.84 -5.89 -3.14
N ALA A 25 8.63 -5.41 -2.91
CA ALA A 25 7.95 -5.50 -1.62
C ALA A 25 6.51 -5.97 -1.79
N VAL A 26 5.94 -6.57 -0.76
CA VAL A 26 4.54 -6.98 -0.72
C VAL A 26 3.87 -6.32 0.47
N ILE A 27 2.73 -5.66 0.23
CA ILE A 27 1.79 -5.24 1.26
C ILE A 27 0.64 -6.23 1.27
N GLN A 28 0.48 -6.95 2.38
CA GLN A 28 -0.50 -8.02 2.54
C GLN A 28 -1.93 -7.50 2.68
N GLU A 29 -2.91 -8.39 2.49
CA GLU A 29 -4.35 -8.09 2.53
C GLU A 29 -4.83 -7.44 3.85
N SER A 30 -4.26 -7.86 4.99
CA SER A 30 -4.55 -7.28 6.31
C SER A 30 -3.25 -6.83 6.96
N PRO A 31 -2.63 -5.76 6.43
CA PRO A 31 -1.25 -5.44 6.76
C PRO A 31 -1.07 -5.01 8.22
N THR A 32 -2.08 -4.39 8.83
CA THR A 32 -2.04 -3.98 10.24
C THR A 32 -2.05 -5.17 11.22
N VAL A 33 -2.45 -6.34 10.75
CA VAL A 33 -2.42 -7.59 11.53
C VAL A 33 -1.15 -8.39 11.26
N SER A 34 -0.77 -8.54 9.99
CA SER A 34 0.28 -9.46 9.55
C SER A 34 1.67 -8.84 9.42
N MET A 35 1.76 -7.52 9.29
CA MET A 35 3.03 -6.83 8.98
C MET A 35 3.55 -5.95 10.13
N ILE A 36 2.89 -5.92 11.27
CA ILE A 36 3.34 -5.17 12.45
C ILE A 36 4.06 -6.11 13.42
N PHE A 37 5.20 -5.67 13.95
CA PHE A 37 5.94 -6.38 14.98
C PHE A 37 5.51 -5.84 16.35
N HIS A 38 4.68 -6.64 17.02
CA HIS A 38 4.16 -6.33 18.35
C HIS A 38 5.28 -6.23 19.39
N GLY A 39 5.05 -5.42 20.43
CA GLY A 39 6.03 -5.19 21.49
C GLY A 39 7.17 -4.24 21.13
N LEU A 40 7.22 -3.75 19.89
CA LEU A 40 8.21 -2.78 19.43
C LEU A 40 7.61 -1.36 19.33
N SER A 41 8.46 -0.34 19.39
CA SER A 41 8.05 1.03 19.09
C SER A 41 7.78 1.22 17.59
N TYR A 42 7.12 2.33 17.25
CA TYR A 42 6.95 2.75 15.85
C TYR A 42 8.29 2.83 15.13
N MET A 43 9.28 3.50 15.74
CA MET A 43 10.61 3.65 15.17
C MET A 43 11.29 2.29 14.95
N ASP A 44 11.16 1.36 15.87
CA ASP A 44 11.77 0.05 15.74
C ASP A 44 11.11 -0.76 14.61
N ASN A 45 9.80 -0.72 14.51
CA ASN A 45 9.06 -1.30 13.39
C ASN A 45 9.48 -0.70 12.05
N LEU A 46 9.66 0.61 11.99
CA LEU A 46 10.10 1.31 10.79
C LEU A 46 11.51 0.86 10.36
N CYS A 47 12.41 0.71 11.32
CA CYS A 47 13.79 0.29 11.09
C CYS A 47 13.94 -1.20 10.68
N MET A 48 12.92 -2.05 10.89
CA MET A 48 12.99 -3.47 10.54
C MET A 48 13.37 -3.71 9.07
N SER A 49 12.87 -2.90 8.15
CA SER A 49 13.17 -3.03 6.72
C SER A 49 14.64 -2.77 6.38
N LEU A 50 15.34 -2.01 7.21
CA LEU A 50 16.74 -1.64 7.02
C LEU A 50 17.71 -2.60 7.71
N SER A 51 17.25 -3.48 8.58
CA SER A 51 18.09 -4.35 9.40
C SER A 51 19.00 -5.28 8.59
N ARG A 52 18.59 -5.66 7.38
CA ARG A 52 19.38 -6.46 6.44
C ARG A 52 20.49 -5.66 5.76
N ARG A 53 20.26 -4.36 5.51
CA ARG A 53 21.19 -3.48 4.78
C ARG A 53 22.15 -2.76 5.70
N ILE A 54 21.70 -2.45 6.92
CA ILE A 54 22.45 -1.65 7.89
C ILE A 54 22.64 -2.45 9.16
N GLY A 55 23.86 -2.92 9.37
CA GLY A 55 24.22 -3.59 10.63
C GLY A 55 24.00 -2.67 11.84
N ASN A 56 23.49 -3.24 12.93
CA ASN A 56 23.27 -2.52 14.18
C ASN A 56 22.36 -1.27 14.07
N ILE A 57 21.40 -1.28 13.12
CA ILE A 57 20.44 -0.17 12.93
C ILE A 57 19.78 0.25 14.27
N TRP A 58 19.55 -0.68 15.17
CA TRP A 58 18.95 -0.48 16.49
C TRP A 58 19.77 0.46 17.38
N LYS A 59 21.09 0.45 17.24
CA LYS A 59 22.04 1.27 18.02
C LYS A 59 22.53 2.50 17.23
N ASN A 60 22.15 2.64 15.97
CA ASN A 60 22.62 3.73 15.13
C ASN A 60 21.73 4.98 15.31
N SER A 61 22.07 5.80 16.30
CA SER A 61 21.31 7.02 16.63
C SER A 61 21.29 8.04 15.48
N SER A 62 22.39 8.12 14.71
CA SER A 62 22.48 9.06 13.57
C SER A 62 21.47 8.70 12.46
N ILE A 63 21.41 7.43 12.07
CA ILE A 63 20.47 6.98 11.05
C ILE A 63 19.03 7.10 11.56
N ARG A 64 18.75 6.67 12.78
CA ARG A 64 17.44 6.81 13.42
C ARG A 64 17.00 8.28 13.49
N GLY A 65 17.91 9.17 13.83
CA GLY A 65 17.67 10.63 13.83
C GLY A 65 17.38 11.17 12.41
N SER A 66 18.03 10.64 11.37
CA SER A 66 17.75 11.03 9.99
C SER A 66 16.37 10.54 9.53
N ILE A 67 16.01 9.31 9.86
CA ILE A 67 14.66 8.77 9.60
C ILE A 67 13.59 9.60 10.30
N ARG A 68 13.80 9.94 11.58
CA ARG A 68 12.87 10.80 12.32
C ARG A 68 12.65 12.13 11.59
N ARG A 69 13.70 12.85 11.25
CA ARG A 69 13.61 14.13 10.52
C ARG A 69 12.92 14.02 9.15
N GLU A 70 13.18 12.94 8.40
CA GLU A 70 12.57 12.74 7.10
C GLU A 70 11.05 12.52 7.19
N TYR A 71 10.63 11.76 8.19
CA TYR A 71 9.22 11.34 8.32
C TYR A 71 8.41 12.15 9.33
N GLU A 72 9.02 13.05 10.10
CA GLU A 72 8.36 13.85 11.13
C GLU A 72 7.20 14.69 10.60
N SER A 73 7.38 15.32 9.44
CA SER A 73 6.33 16.13 8.80
C SER A 73 5.12 15.31 8.37
N LEU A 74 5.32 14.02 8.08
CA LEU A 74 4.27 13.09 7.64
C LEU A 74 3.55 12.44 8.83
N LEU A 75 4.32 12.10 9.89
CA LEU A 75 3.88 11.21 10.96
C LEU A 75 3.57 11.94 12.26
N GLY A 76 4.17 13.11 12.48
CA GLY A 76 4.21 13.76 13.76
C GLY A 76 5.36 13.24 14.64
N GLU A 77 5.91 14.12 15.48
CA GLU A 77 7.07 13.79 16.33
C GLU A 77 6.76 12.71 17.37
N GLU A 78 5.57 12.79 17.96
CA GLU A 78 5.17 11.95 19.10
C GLU A 78 5.06 10.46 18.75
N VAL A 79 4.78 10.13 17.48
CA VAL A 79 4.47 8.77 17.08
C VAL A 79 5.65 7.80 17.16
N PHE A 80 6.88 8.31 16.99
CA PHE A 80 8.07 7.45 16.86
C PHE A 80 8.38 6.62 18.10
N ASP A 81 8.06 7.13 19.28
CA ASP A 81 8.34 6.47 20.55
C ASP A 81 7.12 5.70 21.10
N MET A 82 5.96 5.82 20.42
CA MET A 82 4.75 5.07 20.79
C MET A 82 4.95 3.56 20.52
N LYS A 83 4.35 2.73 21.39
CA LYS A 83 4.23 1.31 21.13
C LYS A 83 3.19 1.10 20.04
N VAL A 84 3.38 0.07 19.21
CA VAL A 84 2.47 -0.20 18.09
C VAL A 84 1.06 -0.57 18.56
N GLU A 85 0.91 -1.07 19.78
CA GLU A 85 -0.37 -1.38 20.41
C GLU A 85 -1.22 -0.13 20.68
N ASP A 86 -0.57 1.01 20.92
CA ASP A 86 -1.22 2.29 21.22
C ASP A 86 -1.55 3.11 19.97
N LEU A 87 -1.15 2.61 18.78
CA LEU A 87 -1.41 3.28 17.51
C LEU A 87 -2.85 3.10 17.05
N SER A 88 -3.43 4.18 16.51
CA SER A 88 -4.65 4.09 15.73
C SER A 88 -4.45 3.25 14.45
N GLU A 89 -5.53 2.69 13.88
CA GLU A 89 -5.44 1.94 12.62
C GLU A 89 -4.82 2.79 11.50
N ARG A 90 -5.14 4.07 11.44
CA ARG A 90 -4.54 5.00 10.48
C ARG A 90 -3.01 5.09 10.63
N GLN A 91 -2.51 5.21 11.87
CA GLN A 91 -1.06 5.25 12.15
C GLN A 91 -0.37 3.93 11.83
N LYS A 92 -1.07 2.79 12.03
CA LYS A 92 -0.56 1.46 11.64
C LYS A 92 -0.41 1.34 10.12
N TYR A 93 -1.39 1.80 9.34
CA TYR A 93 -1.25 1.87 7.89
C TYR A 93 -0.08 2.77 7.48
N GLN A 94 0.04 3.96 8.07
CA GLN A 94 1.16 4.86 7.82
C GLN A 94 2.52 4.20 8.12
N LEU A 95 2.62 3.46 9.23
CA LEU A 95 3.83 2.71 9.59
C LEU A 95 4.25 1.73 8.48
N ILE A 96 3.31 0.93 8.00
CA ILE A 96 3.59 -0.12 7.02
C ILE A 96 4.03 0.50 5.69
N TYR A 97 3.30 1.49 5.19
CA TYR A 97 3.64 2.16 3.94
C TYR A 97 4.94 2.96 4.05
N SER A 98 5.18 3.66 5.17
CA SER A 98 6.45 4.36 5.42
C SER A 98 7.63 3.39 5.48
N ARG A 99 7.44 2.20 6.06
CA ARG A 99 8.47 1.15 6.08
C ARG A 99 8.79 0.66 4.67
N VAL A 100 7.80 0.50 3.82
CA VAL A 100 8.00 0.15 2.40
C VAL A 100 8.71 1.28 1.65
N MET A 101 8.30 2.53 1.86
CA MET A 101 8.98 3.69 1.28
C MET A 101 10.45 3.78 1.71
N LEU A 102 10.74 3.51 2.97
CA LEU A 102 12.10 3.51 3.52
C LEU A 102 12.96 2.36 2.95
N GLN A 103 12.34 1.21 2.66
CA GLN A 103 12.99 0.12 1.94
C GLN A 103 13.37 0.51 0.51
N ASN A 104 12.63 1.46 -0.08
CA ASN A 104 12.80 1.98 -1.43
C ASN A 104 12.86 0.89 -2.51
N PRO A 105 11.83 0.04 -2.63
CA PRO A 105 11.78 -0.97 -3.68
C PRO A 105 11.49 -0.34 -5.05
N GLN A 106 11.74 -1.08 -6.12
CA GLN A 106 11.34 -0.68 -7.47
C GLN A 106 9.85 -0.96 -7.72
N ILE A 107 9.33 -2.02 -7.09
CA ILE A 107 7.94 -2.47 -7.27
C ILE A 107 7.33 -2.89 -5.94
N VAL A 108 6.07 -2.52 -5.74
CA VAL A 108 5.26 -2.93 -4.58
C VAL A 108 3.99 -3.64 -5.05
N TYR A 109 3.80 -4.85 -4.59
CA TYR A 109 2.56 -5.61 -4.78
C TYR A 109 1.63 -5.38 -3.60
N CYS A 110 0.47 -4.77 -3.83
CA CYS A 110 -0.55 -4.54 -2.82
C CYS A 110 -1.67 -5.58 -2.98
N ILE A 111 -1.82 -6.46 -1.99
CA ILE A 111 -2.82 -7.54 -2.04
C ILE A 111 -4.12 -7.04 -1.43
N LYS A 112 -5.15 -6.88 -2.26
CA LYS A 112 -6.50 -6.44 -1.88
C LYS A 112 -6.48 -5.24 -0.90
N PRO A 113 -5.78 -4.14 -1.23
CA PRO A 113 -5.48 -3.07 -0.28
C PRO A 113 -6.72 -2.41 0.35
N PHE A 114 -7.87 -2.48 -0.32
CA PHE A 114 -9.11 -1.87 0.13
C PHE A 114 -10.10 -2.85 0.78
N LYS A 115 -9.70 -4.11 0.97
CA LYS A 115 -10.61 -5.12 1.54
C LYS A 115 -11.02 -4.76 2.97
N GLY A 116 -12.33 -4.73 3.22
CA GLY A 116 -12.89 -4.42 4.53
C GLY A 116 -12.74 -2.96 5.00
N ALA A 117 -12.11 -2.10 4.19
CA ALA A 117 -11.95 -0.69 4.53
C ALA A 117 -13.25 0.10 4.32
N ASP A 118 -13.63 0.91 5.30
CA ASP A 118 -14.65 1.93 5.16
C ASP A 118 -14.17 3.10 4.27
N LEU A 119 -15.03 4.05 3.99
CA LEU A 119 -14.71 5.17 3.11
C LEU A 119 -13.50 5.98 3.59
N ALA A 120 -13.40 6.25 4.89
CA ALA A 120 -12.31 7.06 5.45
C ALA A 120 -10.96 6.33 5.33
N HIS A 121 -10.94 5.02 5.62
CA HIS A 121 -9.78 4.17 5.46
C HIS A 121 -9.39 4.02 3.98
N ARG A 122 -10.35 3.88 3.06
CA ARG A 122 -10.07 3.81 1.61
C ARG A 122 -9.39 5.08 1.10
N ILE A 123 -9.89 6.25 1.49
CA ILE A 123 -9.26 7.53 1.15
C ILE A 123 -7.83 7.62 1.71
N HIS A 124 -7.63 7.12 2.92
CA HIS A 124 -6.31 7.12 3.53
C HIS A 124 -5.33 6.19 2.80
N ILE A 125 -5.72 4.94 2.53
CA ILE A 125 -4.93 3.97 1.77
C ILE A 125 -4.60 4.52 0.38
N TRP A 126 -5.57 5.16 -0.25
CA TRP A 126 -5.40 5.78 -1.57
C TRP A 126 -4.28 6.83 -1.59
N LYS A 127 -4.25 7.71 -0.57
CA LYS A 127 -3.17 8.69 -0.39
C LYS A 127 -1.81 8.03 -0.17
N LEU A 128 -1.77 6.93 0.57
CA LEU A 128 -0.53 6.18 0.80
C LEU A 128 -0.01 5.54 -0.49
N LEU A 129 -0.91 5.05 -1.36
CA LEU A 129 -0.55 4.54 -2.69
C LEU A 129 -0.03 5.66 -3.60
N GLU A 130 -0.68 6.84 -3.59
CA GLU A 130 -0.18 8.03 -4.30
C GLU A 130 1.24 8.40 -3.85
N MET A 131 1.52 8.37 -2.56
CA MET A 131 2.86 8.65 -2.03
C MET A 131 3.93 7.66 -2.51
N LEU A 132 3.60 6.38 -2.71
CA LEU A 132 4.50 5.41 -3.33
C LEU A 132 4.78 5.78 -4.79
N LEU A 133 3.74 6.13 -5.55
CA LEU A 133 3.84 6.54 -6.95
C LEU A 133 4.67 7.83 -7.11
N ASP A 134 4.47 8.82 -6.24
CA ASP A 134 5.22 10.08 -6.23
C ASP A 134 6.73 9.87 -5.97
N ARG A 135 7.09 8.78 -5.29
CA ARG A 135 8.49 8.36 -5.11
C ARG A 135 9.05 7.56 -6.29
N GLY A 136 8.28 7.39 -7.36
CA GLY A 136 8.67 6.62 -8.54
C GLY A 136 8.62 5.10 -8.35
N ILE A 137 7.94 4.62 -7.31
CA ILE A 137 7.76 3.20 -7.03
C ILE A 137 6.61 2.66 -7.89
N THR A 138 6.83 1.59 -8.63
CA THR A 138 5.76 0.92 -9.36
C THR A 138 4.82 0.21 -8.38
N VAL A 139 3.53 0.47 -8.46
CA VAL A 139 2.52 -0.17 -7.63
C VAL A 139 1.69 -1.14 -8.46
N VAL A 140 1.59 -2.38 -8.02
CA VAL A 140 0.70 -3.40 -8.58
C VAL A 140 -0.38 -3.72 -7.56
N ASP A 141 -1.61 -3.29 -7.84
CA ASP A 141 -2.78 -3.64 -7.03
C ASP A 141 -3.37 -4.95 -7.53
N ILE A 142 -3.42 -5.94 -6.64
CA ILE A 142 -3.97 -7.27 -6.90
C ILE A 142 -5.31 -7.38 -6.19
N SER A 143 -6.40 -7.19 -6.91
CA SER A 143 -7.75 -7.23 -6.34
C SER A 143 -8.78 -7.81 -7.28
N LEU A 144 -9.89 -8.28 -6.69
CA LEU A 144 -11.06 -8.74 -7.45
C LEU A 144 -12.00 -7.59 -7.80
N ASN A 145 -11.88 -6.48 -7.10
CA ASN A 145 -12.73 -5.29 -7.29
C ASN A 145 -11.93 -4.15 -7.90
N LEU A 146 -12.16 -3.91 -9.18
CA LEU A 146 -11.42 -2.93 -9.98
C LEU A 146 -11.69 -1.47 -9.62
N SER A 147 -12.78 -1.20 -8.96
CA SER A 147 -13.31 0.17 -8.85
C SER A 147 -12.48 1.07 -7.98
N ASP A 148 -11.79 0.49 -7.00
CA ASP A 148 -10.97 1.24 -6.06
C ASP A 148 -9.64 1.65 -6.72
N SER A 149 -9.12 0.78 -7.58
CA SER A 149 -7.78 0.86 -8.14
C SER A 149 -7.69 1.58 -9.47
N LEU A 150 -8.76 1.53 -10.29
CA LEU A 150 -8.73 2.07 -11.65
C LEU A 150 -8.43 3.58 -11.75
N SER A 151 -8.61 4.34 -10.66
CA SER A 151 -8.31 5.78 -10.68
C SER A 151 -6.83 6.09 -10.64
N LEU A 152 -6.04 5.22 -10.01
CA LEU A 152 -4.59 5.33 -9.93
C LEU A 152 -3.89 4.55 -11.03
N ALA A 153 -4.56 3.55 -11.61
CA ALA A 153 -3.96 2.68 -12.58
C ALA A 153 -3.71 3.37 -13.92
N ASP A 154 -2.58 3.05 -14.54
CA ASP A 154 -2.25 3.42 -15.92
C ASP A 154 -2.61 2.30 -16.89
N ARG A 155 -2.63 1.05 -16.41
CA ARG A 155 -3.04 -0.13 -17.16
C ARG A 155 -3.67 -1.16 -16.26
N LEU A 156 -4.51 -1.99 -16.82
CA LEU A 156 -5.19 -3.09 -16.16
C LEU A 156 -4.81 -4.40 -16.83
N LEU A 157 -4.38 -5.38 -16.03
CA LEU A 157 -4.20 -6.75 -16.46
C LEU A 157 -5.38 -7.57 -15.95
N MET A 158 -6.22 -8.07 -16.84
CA MET A 158 -7.32 -8.97 -16.51
C MET A 158 -6.90 -10.40 -16.80
N ILE A 159 -7.05 -11.27 -15.82
CA ILE A 159 -6.85 -12.71 -15.97
C ILE A 159 -8.22 -13.34 -16.18
N GLU A 160 -8.44 -13.91 -17.35
CA GLU A 160 -9.69 -14.56 -17.73
C GLU A 160 -9.76 -15.99 -17.13
N HIS A 161 -10.94 -16.59 -17.17
CA HIS A 161 -11.16 -17.94 -16.60
C HIS A 161 -10.30 -19.04 -17.22
N ASP A 162 -9.89 -18.86 -18.48
CA ASP A 162 -9.01 -19.79 -19.19
C ASP A 162 -7.51 -19.55 -18.92
N GLY A 163 -7.19 -18.60 -18.05
CA GLY A 163 -5.82 -18.21 -17.71
C GLY A 163 -5.19 -17.24 -18.71
N THR A 164 -5.90 -16.80 -19.75
CA THR A 164 -5.39 -15.76 -20.64
C THR A 164 -5.31 -14.42 -19.92
N VAL A 165 -4.27 -13.64 -20.25
CA VAL A 165 -4.07 -12.30 -19.69
C VAL A 165 -4.37 -11.28 -20.76
N ARG A 166 -5.32 -10.39 -20.47
CA ARG A 166 -5.67 -9.27 -21.34
C ARG A 166 -5.23 -7.95 -20.72
N GLU A 167 -4.44 -7.20 -21.45
CA GLU A 167 -4.06 -5.85 -21.05
C GLU A 167 -5.07 -4.82 -21.58
N ILE A 168 -5.50 -3.92 -20.70
CA ILE A 168 -6.42 -2.83 -21.03
C ILE A 168 -5.72 -1.53 -20.64
N PRO A 169 -5.37 -0.68 -21.61
CA PRO A 169 -4.76 0.61 -21.36
C PRO A 169 -5.78 1.60 -20.78
N LYS A 170 -5.29 2.66 -20.15
CA LYS A 170 -6.10 3.64 -19.40
C LYS A 170 -7.21 4.28 -20.24
N GLU A 171 -6.95 4.51 -21.52
CA GLU A 171 -7.91 5.09 -22.48
C GLU A 171 -9.18 4.25 -22.60
N ASN A 172 -9.06 2.94 -22.40
CA ASN A 172 -10.16 1.98 -22.54
C ASN A 172 -10.85 1.66 -21.22
N PHE A 173 -10.47 2.29 -20.09
CA PHE A 173 -11.08 2.05 -18.78
C PHE A 173 -12.57 2.45 -18.71
N ALA A 174 -13.04 3.30 -19.60
CA ALA A 174 -14.45 3.66 -19.70
C ALA A 174 -15.35 2.46 -20.02
N PHE A 175 -14.81 1.46 -20.73
CA PHE A 175 -15.51 0.27 -21.18
C PHE A 175 -15.42 -0.90 -20.18
N VAL A 176 -14.63 -0.76 -19.11
CA VAL A 176 -14.52 -1.79 -18.06
C VAL A 176 -15.72 -1.71 -17.13
N PRO A 177 -16.46 -2.81 -16.88
CA PRO A 177 -17.58 -2.82 -15.95
C PRO A 177 -17.13 -2.35 -14.55
N ARG A 178 -17.86 -1.41 -13.99
CA ARG A 178 -17.53 -0.82 -12.68
C ARG A 178 -18.60 -1.20 -11.67
N ASN A 179 -18.26 -2.07 -10.76
CA ASN A 179 -19.14 -2.45 -9.66
C ASN A 179 -18.85 -1.61 -8.44
N VAL A 180 -19.12 -0.24 -8.45
CA VAL A 180 -18.94 0.44 -7.18
C VAL A 180 -19.55 1.81 -6.99
N PRO A 181 -20.38 1.93 -5.95
CA PRO A 181 -21.02 3.16 -5.53
C PRO A 181 -20.08 4.23 -4.93
N TRP A 182 -19.14 3.86 -4.04
CA TRP A 182 -18.38 4.84 -3.26
C TRP A 182 -17.51 5.78 -4.10
N ARG A 183 -16.99 5.32 -5.19
CA ARG A 183 -16.15 6.12 -6.09
C ARG A 183 -16.94 7.19 -6.83
N THR A 184 -18.20 6.92 -7.12
CA THR A 184 -19.12 7.89 -7.71
C THR A 184 -19.37 9.03 -6.73
N PHE A 185 -19.54 8.71 -5.45
CA PHE A 185 -19.70 9.72 -4.38
C PHE A 185 -18.44 10.57 -4.21
N TYR A 186 -17.27 9.96 -4.21
CA TYR A 186 -16.01 10.69 -4.06
C TYR A 186 -15.74 11.67 -5.23
N ARG A 187 -16.06 11.29 -6.48
CA ARG A 187 -15.95 12.19 -7.64
C ARG A 187 -16.97 13.33 -7.60
N GLY A 188 -18.19 13.06 -7.15
CA GLY A 188 -19.21 14.07 -6.98
C GLY A 188 -18.79 15.17 -6.01
N SER A 189 -18.22 14.80 -4.87
CA SER A 189 -17.77 15.79 -3.88
C SER A 189 -16.60 16.67 -4.35
N LYS A 190 -15.71 16.16 -5.22
CA LYS A 190 -14.64 16.98 -5.84
C LYS A 190 -15.17 17.99 -6.85
N ASN A 191 -16.20 17.63 -7.60
CA ASN A 191 -16.76 18.54 -8.62
C ASN A 191 -17.66 19.63 -8.02
N GLU A 192 -18.25 19.40 -6.85
CA GLU A 192 -19.04 20.42 -6.16
C GLU A 192 -18.19 21.50 -5.49
N VAL A 193 -16.94 21.18 -5.12
CA VAL A 193 -16.02 22.15 -4.50
C VAL A 193 -15.34 23.08 -5.53
N THR A 194 -15.30 22.69 -6.81
CA THR A 194 -14.68 23.51 -7.88
C THR A 194 -15.68 24.36 -8.67
N GLY A 195 -16.96 24.35 -8.31
CA GLY A 195 -18.03 24.97 -9.08
C GLY A 195 -18.76 26.14 -8.42
N ARG A 196 -18.16 26.86 -7.45
CA ARG A 196 -18.70 28.17 -7.00
C ARG A 196 -17.63 28.95 -6.26
N TYR A 197 -16.93 29.80 -6.96
CA TYR A 197 -16.61 31.19 -6.54
C TYR A 197 -16.28 31.96 -7.82
#